data_438c650cc777479750efcd5b4b0e4f65
#
_entry.id   438c650cc777479750efcd5b4b0e4f65
#
_cell.length_a   1.000
_cell.length_b   1.000
_cell.length_c   1.000
_cell.angle_alpha   90.00
_cell.angle_beta   90.00
_cell.angle_gamma   90.00
#
_symmetry.space_group_name_H-M   'P 1'
#
loop_
_entity.id
_entity.type
_entity.pdbx_description
1 polymer ?
#
loop_
_entity_poly.entity_id
_entity_poly.type
_entity_poly.pdbx_seq_one_letter_code
_entity_poly.pdbx_strand_id
1 'polypeptide(L)'
;MAAPNNPANDCTGLPSSAVLEAALKAVVPSAAGGSATGTNGGLDFPMWATVVNRYGVICSVATSGSTADDAWLNSRVISAQKAYTANGFSRPTFALSTANLFTPTQNGNSLNGLQFSNPVDPRVVYRGNPTKYGTPDDPMIGLKPGGINVFGGGVALYSTGGKLGALGVSGDTSCADHNIAWKLRNRLATAGFSGVTVANRVPGGVRSAQVGSSNQPVAPSGDDGIMYGSTGFQHADCGNGEKNVVLPAVNN
;
A
#
# COMPACT_ATOMS: atom_id res chain seq x y z
N MET A 1 -15.65 -26.53 8.58
CA MET A 1 -16.86 -25.74 8.87
C MET A 1 -16.54 -24.31 8.48
N ALA A 2 -17.25 -23.75 7.48
CA ALA A 2 -17.15 -22.33 7.18
C ALA A 2 -17.67 -21.56 8.39
N ALA A 3 -16.87 -20.60 8.89
CA ALA A 3 -17.32 -19.71 9.93
C ALA A 3 -18.59 -18.97 9.44
N PRO A 4 -19.61 -18.81 10.29
CA PRO A 4 -20.80 -18.06 9.91
C PRO A 4 -20.40 -16.67 9.43
N ASN A 5 -21.14 -16.11 8.46
CA ASN A 5 -20.92 -14.80 7.85
C ASN A 5 -20.51 -13.74 8.90
N ASN A 6 -19.22 -13.67 9.17
CA ASN A 6 -18.66 -12.63 10.02
C ASN A 6 -18.38 -11.42 9.12
N PRO A 7 -19.08 -10.30 9.27
CA PRO A 7 -18.86 -9.09 8.47
C PRO A 7 -17.40 -8.60 8.55
N ALA A 8 -16.64 -9.04 9.56
CA ALA A 8 -15.21 -8.75 9.65
C ALA A 8 -14.39 -9.43 8.53
N ASN A 9 -14.87 -10.51 7.93
CA ASN A 9 -14.18 -11.24 6.84
C ASN A 9 -14.72 -10.88 5.45
N ASP A 10 -15.58 -9.87 5.36
CA ASP A 10 -16.18 -9.47 4.09
C ASP A 10 -15.13 -8.77 3.19
N CYS A 11 -14.81 -9.41 2.08
CA CYS A 11 -13.95 -8.90 1.01
C CYS A 11 -14.75 -8.43 -0.23
N THR A 12 -16.06 -8.34 -0.12
CA THR A 12 -16.94 -7.87 -1.20
C THR A 12 -16.52 -6.45 -1.62
N GLY A 13 -16.40 -6.23 -2.92
CA GLY A 13 -15.95 -4.94 -3.46
C GLY A 13 -14.45 -4.68 -3.37
N LEU A 14 -13.64 -5.70 -3.02
CA LEU A 14 -12.18 -5.64 -3.06
C LEU A 14 -11.62 -6.58 -4.13
N PRO A 15 -10.43 -6.32 -4.71
CA PRO A 15 -9.87 -7.13 -5.77
C PRO A 15 -9.50 -8.54 -5.27
N SER A 16 -9.79 -9.55 -6.08
CA SER A 16 -9.22 -10.89 -5.91
C SER A 16 -7.72 -10.89 -6.18
N SER A 17 -7.00 -11.93 -5.76
CA SER A 17 -5.56 -12.05 -6.02
C SER A 17 -5.24 -11.99 -7.52
N ALA A 18 -6.04 -12.60 -8.39
CA ALA A 18 -5.83 -12.57 -9.83
C ALA A 18 -6.00 -11.15 -10.41
N VAL A 19 -7.01 -10.40 -9.97
CA VAL A 19 -7.22 -8.99 -10.38
C VAL A 19 -6.08 -8.11 -9.87
N LEU A 20 -5.67 -8.31 -8.63
CA LEU A 20 -4.56 -7.57 -8.02
C LEU A 20 -3.24 -7.84 -8.75
N GLU A 21 -2.95 -9.10 -9.08
CA GLU A 21 -1.75 -9.51 -9.82
C GLU A 21 -1.70 -8.87 -11.21
N ALA A 22 -2.78 -8.97 -11.98
CA ALA A 22 -2.85 -8.38 -13.31
C ALA A 22 -2.66 -6.85 -13.27
N ALA A 23 -3.26 -6.18 -12.30
CA ALA A 23 -3.11 -4.74 -12.11
C ALA A 23 -1.69 -4.37 -11.65
N LEU A 24 -1.08 -5.15 -10.77
CA LEU A 24 0.30 -4.95 -10.30
C LEU A 24 1.30 -5.09 -11.45
N LYS A 25 1.21 -6.16 -12.23
CA LYS A 25 2.05 -6.40 -13.42
C LYS A 25 1.94 -5.28 -14.46
N ALA A 26 0.80 -4.61 -14.54
CA ALA A 26 0.60 -3.50 -15.47
C ALA A 26 1.29 -2.19 -15.04
N VAL A 27 1.66 -2.05 -13.77
CA VAL A 27 2.31 -0.83 -13.22
C VAL A 27 3.76 -1.05 -12.80
N VAL A 28 4.20 -2.30 -12.74
CA VAL A 28 5.59 -2.69 -12.45
C VAL A 28 6.22 -3.17 -13.76
N PRO A 29 7.38 -2.64 -14.16
CA PRO A 29 8.09 -3.13 -15.35
C PRO A 29 8.40 -4.63 -15.27
N SER A 30 8.30 -5.32 -16.39
CA SER A 30 8.57 -6.77 -16.47
C SER A 30 10.07 -7.10 -16.47
N ALA A 31 10.93 -6.11 -16.59
CA ALA A 31 12.37 -6.31 -16.59
C ALA A 31 12.88 -6.48 -15.16
N ALA A 32 13.59 -7.56 -14.91
CA ALA A 32 14.32 -7.78 -13.67
C ALA A 32 15.27 -6.61 -13.41
N GLY A 33 15.10 -6.00 -12.28
CA GLY A 33 15.75 -4.86 -11.68
C GLY A 33 17.12 -4.42 -12.14
N GLY A 34 17.52 -3.27 -11.67
CA GLY A 34 18.88 -2.79 -11.74
C GLY A 34 19.11 -1.45 -12.43
N SER A 35 18.07 -0.64 -12.62
CA SER A 35 18.28 0.76 -13.02
C SER A 35 18.05 1.66 -11.82
N ALA A 36 19.07 2.42 -11.44
CA ALA A 36 18.97 3.45 -10.40
C ALA A 36 17.96 4.59 -10.77
N THR A 37 17.41 4.56 -11.97
CA THR A 37 16.45 5.52 -12.51
C THR A 37 15.18 4.85 -13.00
N GLY A 38 14.73 3.81 -12.30
CA GLY A 38 13.57 3.03 -12.69
C GLY A 38 12.31 3.85 -12.95
N THR A 39 11.38 3.30 -13.71
CA THR A 39 10.15 3.97 -14.16
C THR A 39 9.25 4.40 -13.00
N ASN A 40 9.48 3.88 -11.79
CA ASN A 40 8.78 4.21 -10.56
C ASN A 40 9.64 4.98 -9.55
N GLY A 41 10.86 5.34 -9.92
CA GLY A 41 11.78 6.07 -9.02
C GLY A 41 12.44 5.16 -7.99
N GLY A 42 12.83 3.96 -8.42
CA GLY A 42 13.51 2.96 -7.60
C GLY A 42 14.43 2.08 -8.43
N LEU A 43 14.52 0.82 -8.08
CA LEU A 43 15.41 -0.19 -8.63
C LEU A 43 14.73 -1.09 -9.68
N ASP A 44 13.45 -0.90 -9.92
CA ASP A 44 12.60 -1.69 -10.83
C ASP A 44 12.51 -3.19 -10.49
N PHE A 45 12.55 -3.51 -9.21
CA PHE A 45 12.37 -4.89 -8.76
C PHE A 45 10.92 -5.35 -8.88
N PRO A 46 10.69 -6.67 -9.03
CA PRO A 46 9.37 -7.26 -8.83
C PRO A 46 8.83 -6.95 -7.44
N MET A 47 7.51 -6.81 -7.34
CA MET A 47 6.82 -6.25 -6.20
C MET A 47 5.83 -7.23 -5.58
N TRP A 48 5.54 -7.01 -4.30
CA TRP A 48 4.42 -7.59 -3.58
C TRP A 48 3.31 -6.57 -3.37
N ALA A 49 2.07 -7.01 -3.50
CA ALA A 49 0.90 -6.23 -3.16
C ALA A 49 -0.06 -7.03 -2.27
N THR A 50 -0.61 -6.36 -1.27
CA THR A 50 -1.61 -6.93 -0.36
C THR A 50 -2.78 -5.98 -0.20
N VAL A 51 -4.00 -6.51 -0.23
CA VAL A 51 -5.22 -5.75 0.06
C VAL A 51 -5.85 -6.29 1.33
N VAL A 52 -6.20 -5.37 2.24
CA VAL A 52 -6.99 -5.68 3.43
C VAL A 52 -8.35 -5.00 3.37
N ASN A 53 -9.35 -5.61 4.00
CA ASN A 53 -10.65 -4.96 4.19
C ASN A 53 -10.60 -3.91 5.32
N ARG A 54 -11.72 -3.21 5.54
CA ARG A 54 -11.81 -2.16 6.58
C ARG A 54 -11.55 -2.64 8.01
N TYR A 55 -11.58 -3.94 8.27
CA TYR A 55 -11.27 -4.55 9.56
C TYR A 55 -9.85 -5.12 9.64
N GLY A 56 -9.05 -4.91 8.58
CA GLY A 56 -7.65 -5.34 8.51
C GLY A 56 -7.48 -6.81 8.17
N VAL A 57 -8.51 -7.51 7.69
CA VAL A 57 -8.41 -8.88 7.21
C VAL A 57 -7.85 -8.86 5.78
N ILE A 58 -6.84 -9.68 5.51
CA ILE A 58 -6.22 -9.82 4.18
C ILE A 58 -7.22 -10.48 3.23
N CYS A 59 -7.53 -9.78 2.14
CA CYS A 59 -8.44 -10.23 1.09
C CYS A 59 -7.71 -10.80 -0.12
N SER A 60 -6.56 -10.25 -0.45
CA SER A 60 -5.75 -10.71 -1.57
C SER A 60 -4.27 -10.40 -1.35
N VAL A 61 -3.43 -11.27 -1.90
CA VAL A 61 -1.98 -11.13 -1.97
C VAL A 61 -1.57 -11.46 -3.40
N ALA A 62 -0.61 -10.71 -3.95
CA ALA A 62 -0.10 -10.93 -5.28
C ALA A 62 1.37 -10.54 -5.37
N THR A 63 2.09 -11.11 -6.35
CA THR A 63 3.42 -10.68 -6.75
C THR A 63 3.45 -10.33 -8.24
N SER A 64 4.29 -9.38 -8.64
CA SER A 64 4.56 -9.11 -10.06
C SER A 64 5.61 -10.06 -10.64
N GLY A 65 6.36 -10.77 -9.79
CA GLY A 65 7.27 -11.83 -10.19
C GLY A 65 6.55 -13.08 -10.70
N SER A 66 7.27 -13.97 -11.35
CA SER A 66 6.76 -15.29 -11.77
C SER A 66 6.73 -16.29 -10.62
N THR A 67 7.62 -16.09 -9.66
CA THR A 67 7.73 -16.87 -8.42
C THR A 67 7.85 -15.92 -7.21
N ALA A 68 7.70 -16.47 -6.01
CA ALA A 68 7.89 -15.72 -4.78
C ALA A 68 9.33 -15.20 -4.61
N ASP A 69 10.31 -15.89 -5.20
CA ASP A 69 11.74 -15.57 -5.06
C ASP A 69 12.22 -14.48 -6.05
N ASP A 70 11.40 -14.13 -7.05
CA ASP A 70 11.74 -13.04 -7.98
C ASP A 70 11.69 -11.66 -7.32
N ALA A 71 10.87 -11.50 -6.30
CA ALA A 71 10.77 -10.30 -5.48
C ALA A 71 11.42 -10.53 -4.11
N TRP A 72 11.81 -9.47 -3.43
CA TRP A 72 12.25 -9.61 -2.03
C TRP A 72 11.20 -10.29 -1.18
N LEU A 73 11.49 -11.50 -0.71
CA LEU A 73 10.52 -12.37 -0.04
C LEU A 73 9.91 -11.72 1.21
N ASN A 74 10.70 -10.99 2.00
CA ASN A 74 10.20 -10.28 3.17
C ASN A 74 9.21 -9.16 2.82
N SER A 75 9.26 -8.65 1.60
CA SER A 75 8.33 -7.61 1.14
C SER A 75 6.88 -8.11 1.04
N ARG A 76 6.65 -9.43 0.98
CA ARG A 76 5.31 -10.01 1.14
C ARG A 76 4.70 -9.60 2.49
N VAL A 77 5.45 -9.79 3.57
CA VAL A 77 5.00 -9.43 4.92
C VAL A 77 4.90 -7.91 5.07
N ILE A 78 5.89 -7.17 4.54
CA ILE A 78 5.90 -5.71 4.62
C ILE A 78 4.72 -5.11 3.86
N SER A 79 4.34 -5.65 2.69
CA SER A 79 3.15 -5.20 1.96
C SER A 79 1.87 -5.37 2.78
N ALA A 80 1.74 -6.49 3.49
CA ALA A 80 0.61 -6.75 4.38
C ALA A 80 0.59 -5.78 5.58
N GLN A 81 1.75 -5.48 6.19
CA GLN A 81 1.86 -4.48 7.25
C GLN A 81 1.49 -3.08 6.75
N LYS A 82 1.96 -2.68 5.57
CA LYS A 82 1.64 -1.38 4.97
C LYS A 82 0.13 -1.25 4.71
N ALA A 83 -0.51 -2.29 4.15
CA ALA A 83 -1.96 -2.32 3.98
C ALA A 83 -2.69 -2.19 5.32
N TYR A 84 -2.27 -2.99 6.31
CA TYR A 84 -2.87 -2.97 7.65
C TYR A 84 -2.73 -1.60 8.32
N THR A 85 -1.56 -0.98 8.23
CA THR A 85 -1.26 0.34 8.78
C THR A 85 -2.08 1.44 8.11
N ALA A 86 -2.07 1.51 6.77
CA ALA A 86 -2.85 2.49 6.02
C ALA A 86 -4.34 2.38 6.33
N ASN A 87 -4.86 1.14 6.47
CA ASN A 87 -6.23 0.91 6.90
C ASN A 87 -6.50 1.41 8.32
N GLY A 88 -5.60 1.11 9.26
CA GLY A 88 -5.76 1.45 10.68
C GLY A 88 -5.71 2.96 10.94
N PHE A 89 -4.91 3.71 10.19
CA PHE A 89 -4.76 5.16 10.35
C PHE A 89 -5.65 5.98 9.42
N SER A 90 -6.38 5.36 8.49
CA SER A 90 -7.33 6.04 7.63
C SER A 90 -8.75 5.85 8.13
N ARG A 91 -9.57 6.89 7.99
CA ARG A 91 -10.98 6.96 8.39
C ARG A 91 -11.86 7.22 7.16
N PRO A 92 -13.19 7.07 7.25
CA PRO A 92 -14.07 7.39 6.12
C PRO A 92 -13.88 8.80 5.54
N THR A 93 -13.43 9.76 6.35
CA THR A 93 -13.25 11.17 5.99
C THR A 93 -11.81 11.65 6.08
N PHE A 94 -10.84 10.73 6.20
CA PHE A 94 -9.43 11.08 6.39
C PHE A 94 -8.54 9.94 5.89
N ALA A 95 -7.69 10.19 4.91
CA ALA A 95 -6.65 9.24 4.49
C ALA A 95 -5.29 9.63 5.05
N LEU A 96 -4.55 8.62 5.52
CA LEU A 96 -3.17 8.76 5.92
C LEU A 96 -2.37 7.61 5.32
N SER A 97 -1.44 7.94 4.44
CA SER A 97 -0.52 6.95 3.89
C SER A 97 0.55 6.53 4.89
N THR A 98 1.11 5.35 4.71
CA THR A 98 2.25 4.91 5.51
C THR A 98 3.49 5.77 5.30
N ALA A 99 3.64 6.38 4.12
CA ALA A 99 4.71 7.32 3.83
C ALA A 99 4.71 8.52 4.79
N ASN A 100 3.54 9.09 5.02
CA ASN A 100 3.42 10.28 5.85
C ASN A 100 3.51 9.99 7.36
N LEU A 101 3.61 8.73 7.75
CA LEU A 101 3.93 8.31 9.11
C LEU A 101 5.45 8.20 9.36
N PHE A 102 6.30 8.29 8.33
CA PHE A 102 7.74 8.09 8.49
C PHE A 102 8.35 9.08 9.47
N THR A 103 8.29 10.36 9.18
CA THR A 103 8.92 11.40 10.03
C THR A 103 8.39 11.41 11.47
N PRO A 104 7.08 11.37 11.75
CA PRO A 104 6.61 11.42 13.13
C PRO A 104 7.04 10.22 13.97
N THR A 105 7.45 9.10 13.36
CA THR A 105 7.92 7.92 14.09
C THR A 105 9.44 7.89 14.32
N GLN A 106 10.18 8.82 13.74
CA GLN A 106 11.62 8.90 13.94
C GLN A 106 11.96 9.31 15.37
N ASN A 107 13.21 9.04 15.76
CA ASN A 107 13.69 9.36 17.11
C ASN A 107 13.48 10.85 17.44
N GLY A 108 12.97 11.12 18.63
CA GLY A 108 12.65 12.48 19.08
C GLY A 108 11.33 13.06 18.61
N ASN A 109 10.58 12.36 17.74
CA ASN A 109 9.27 12.80 17.26
C ASN A 109 8.10 12.14 18.01
N SER A 110 6.89 12.70 17.84
CA SER A 110 5.71 12.43 18.67
C SER A 110 5.19 10.99 18.63
N LEU A 111 5.45 10.24 17.55
CA LEU A 111 5.04 8.85 17.40
C LEU A 111 6.23 7.87 17.45
N ASN A 112 7.35 8.28 18.01
CA ASN A 112 8.51 7.40 18.21
C ASN A 112 8.08 6.13 18.98
N GLY A 113 8.53 4.97 18.50
CA GLY A 113 8.17 3.69 19.11
C GLY A 113 6.88 3.04 18.57
N LEU A 114 6.06 3.75 17.83
CA LEU A 114 4.79 3.24 17.29
C LEU A 114 4.98 1.91 16.53
N GLN A 115 6.01 1.82 15.69
CA GLN A 115 6.30 0.62 14.90
C GLN A 115 6.75 -0.55 15.78
N PHE A 116 7.56 -0.29 16.79
CA PHE A 116 8.10 -1.33 17.69
C PHE A 116 7.06 -1.86 18.68
N SER A 117 6.12 -1.02 19.11
CA SER A 117 5.07 -1.40 20.04
C SER A 117 3.93 -2.20 19.39
N ASN A 118 3.95 -2.35 18.07
CA ASN A 118 2.91 -3.02 17.30
C ASN A 118 3.54 -4.05 16.33
N PRO A 119 4.03 -5.20 16.84
CA PRO A 119 4.66 -6.21 15.99
C PRO A 119 3.62 -6.97 15.15
N VAL A 120 4.07 -7.58 14.05
CA VAL A 120 3.26 -8.54 13.29
C VAL A 120 2.97 -9.78 14.13
N ASP A 121 1.89 -10.49 13.79
CA ASP A 121 1.69 -11.85 14.29
C ASP A 121 2.47 -12.85 13.41
N PRO A 122 3.59 -13.42 13.89
CA PRO A 122 4.43 -14.33 13.10
C PRO A 122 3.70 -15.61 12.72
N ARG A 123 2.69 -16.01 13.52
CA ARG A 123 1.87 -17.20 13.21
C ARG A 123 0.96 -16.99 12.01
N VAL A 124 0.69 -15.73 11.65
CA VAL A 124 -0.08 -15.34 10.47
C VAL A 124 0.83 -15.14 9.28
N VAL A 125 1.86 -14.31 9.41
CA VAL A 125 2.61 -13.80 8.25
C VAL A 125 3.63 -14.80 7.69
N TYR A 126 4.14 -15.72 8.52
CA TYR A 126 5.13 -16.72 8.11
C TYR A 126 4.58 -18.16 7.99
N ARG A 127 3.25 -18.29 8.05
CA ARG A 127 2.62 -19.61 7.99
C ARG A 127 2.53 -20.19 6.58
N GLY A 128 2.34 -21.49 6.53
CA GLY A 128 1.91 -22.23 5.36
C GLY A 128 3.04 -22.55 4.37
N ASN A 129 2.64 -23.03 3.20
CA ASN A 129 3.56 -23.47 2.17
C ASN A 129 4.03 -22.29 1.31
N PRO A 130 5.35 -22.02 1.20
CA PRO A 130 5.89 -20.92 0.39
C PRO A 130 5.52 -20.99 -1.10
N THR A 131 5.25 -22.18 -1.66
CA THR A 131 4.81 -22.32 -3.06
C THR A 131 3.44 -21.70 -3.33
N LYS A 132 2.71 -21.34 -2.27
CA LYS A 132 1.40 -20.68 -2.36
C LYS A 132 1.48 -19.16 -2.16
N TYR A 133 2.64 -18.63 -1.83
CA TYR A 133 2.80 -17.19 -1.59
C TYR A 133 2.50 -16.37 -2.86
N GLY A 134 1.67 -15.36 -2.74
CA GLY A 134 1.25 -14.49 -3.84
C GLY A 134 0.20 -15.08 -4.78
N THR A 135 -0.31 -16.29 -4.48
CA THR A 135 -1.37 -16.94 -5.23
C THR A 135 -2.75 -16.73 -4.56
N PRO A 136 -3.86 -17.11 -5.20
CA PRO A 136 -5.17 -17.10 -4.56
C PRO A 136 -5.28 -17.96 -3.29
N ASP A 137 -4.35 -18.89 -3.12
CA ASP A 137 -4.25 -19.78 -1.93
C ASP A 137 -3.23 -19.26 -0.91
N ASP A 138 -2.80 -18.02 -0.98
CA ASP A 138 -1.81 -17.47 -0.05
C ASP A 138 -2.27 -17.64 1.41
N PRO A 139 -1.43 -18.26 2.26
CA PRO A 139 -1.84 -18.62 3.62
C PRO A 139 -2.18 -17.44 4.55
N MET A 140 -1.85 -16.20 4.18
CA MET A 140 -2.26 -15.01 4.93
C MET A 140 -3.72 -14.61 4.67
N ILE A 141 -4.32 -15.02 3.54
CA ILE A 141 -5.68 -14.61 3.17
C ILE A 141 -6.68 -15.09 4.23
N GLY A 142 -7.61 -14.22 4.58
CA GLY A 142 -8.61 -14.44 5.63
C GLY A 142 -8.12 -14.14 7.06
N LEU A 143 -6.87 -13.72 7.23
CA LEU A 143 -6.26 -13.46 8.53
C LEU A 143 -5.85 -11.98 8.66
N LYS A 144 -5.52 -11.56 9.88
CA LYS A 144 -5.03 -10.21 10.18
C LYS A 144 -3.52 -10.27 10.44
N PRO A 145 -2.70 -9.53 9.69
CA PRO A 145 -1.26 -9.60 9.85
C PRO A 145 -0.77 -8.95 11.14
N GLY A 146 -1.51 -7.94 11.64
CA GLY A 146 -0.99 -7.06 12.67
C GLY A 146 0.18 -6.21 12.14
N GLY A 147 0.92 -5.64 13.05
CA GLY A 147 2.10 -4.83 12.75
C GLY A 147 1.79 -3.42 12.30
N ILE A 148 2.78 -2.57 12.40
CA ILE A 148 2.78 -1.22 11.84
C ILE A 148 4.05 -1.04 11.03
N ASN A 149 3.90 -0.57 9.79
CA ASN A 149 5.00 -0.19 8.90
C ASN A 149 4.77 1.24 8.42
N VAL A 150 5.82 2.06 8.56
CA VAL A 150 5.75 3.52 8.38
C VAL A 150 6.54 4.02 7.19
N PHE A 151 6.84 3.16 6.24
CA PHE A 151 7.47 3.52 4.97
C PHE A 151 6.41 3.70 3.87
N GLY A 152 6.76 4.37 2.78
CA GLY A 152 5.89 4.52 1.62
C GLY A 152 5.39 3.18 1.06
N GLY A 153 4.21 3.20 0.46
CA GLY A 153 3.60 2.03 -0.19
C GLY A 153 2.25 1.59 0.37
N GLY A 154 1.79 2.18 1.49
CA GLY A 154 0.45 1.91 2.02
C GLY A 154 -0.52 3.05 1.75
N VAL A 155 -1.65 2.76 1.09
CA VAL A 155 -2.70 3.73 0.74
C VAL A 155 -4.09 3.15 1.00
N ALA A 156 -5.02 3.96 1.46
CA ALA A 156 -6.39 3.53 1.72
C ALA A 156 -7.20 3.38 0.42
N LEU A 157 -8.19 2.51 0.47
CA LEU A 157 -9.16 2.26 -0.61
C LEU A 157 -10.55 2.74 -0.18
N TYR A 158 -11.18 3.51 -1.05
CA TYR A 158 -12.50 4.08 -0.81
C TYR A 158 -13.46 3.75 -1.96
N SER A 159 -14.74 3.81 -1.65
CA SER A 159 -15.83 3.86 -2.61
C SER A 159 -16.73 5.05 -2.29
N THR A 160 -17.78 5.24 -3.10
CA THR A 160 -18.82 6.23 -2.80
C THR A 160 -19.50 5.99 -1.44
N GLY A 161 -19.48 4.74 -0.96
CA GLY A 161 -20.01 4.33 0.35
C GLY A 161 -19.03 4.49 1.52
N GLY A 162 -17.80 4.97 1.29
CA GLY A 162 -16.80 5.17 2.32
C GLY A 162 -15.57 4.28 2.18
N LYS A 163 -14.82 4.12 3.28
CA LYS A 163 -13.59 3.33 3.29
C LYS A 163 -13.89 1.83 3.15
N LEU A 164 -13.30 1.20 2.13
CA LEU A 164 -13.37 -0.25 1.89
C LEU A 164 -12.28 -1.03 2.64
N GLY A 165 -11.10 -0.44 2.73
CA GLY A 165 -9.91 -1.09 3.27
C GLY A 165 -8.64 -0.34 2.88
N ALA A 166 -7.57 -1.06 2.58
CA ALA A 166 -6.32 -0.48 2.11
C ALA A 166 -5.50 -1.45 1.26
N LEU A 167 -4.59 -0.85 0.50
CA LEU A 167 -3.59 -1.50 -0.34
C LEU A 167 -2.20 -1.22 0.25
N GLY A 168 -1.34 -2.23 0.28
CA GLY A 168 0.08 -2.11 0.60
C GLY A 168 0.93 -2.71 -0.50
N VAL A 169 1.99 -2.01 -0.89
CA VAL A 169 2.98 -2.42 -1.89
C VAL A 169 4.37 -2.37 -1.28
N SER A 170 5.18 -3.37 -1.58
CA SER A 170 6.56 -3.45 -1.13
C SER A 170 7.41 -4.30 -2.06
N GLY A 171 8.69 -3.96 -2.23
CA GLY A 171 9.62 -4.71 -3.06
C GLY A 171 10.77 -3.88 -3.60
N ASP A 172 10.74 -2.57 -3.38
CA ASP A 172 11.73 -1.61 -3.87
C ASP A 172 12.01 -0.57 -2.77
N THR A 173 12.59 0.58 -3.13
CA THR A 173 12.69 1.71 -2.22
C THR A 173 11.29 2.15 -1.76
N SER A 174 11.19 2.65 -0.56
CA SER A 174 9.88 3.04 -0.01
C SER A 174 9.17 4.13 -0.82
N CYS A 175 9.92 4.99 -1.51
CA CYS A 175 9.36 6.01 -2.41
C CYS A 175 8.81 5.39 -3.69
N ALA A 176 9.53 4.42 -4.28
CA ALA A 176 9.05 3.66 -5.43
C ALA A 176 7.84 2.80 -5.06
N ASP A 177 7.87 2.13 -3.90
CA ASP A 177 6.74 1.40 -3.35
C ASP A 177 5.48 2.28 -3.30
N HIS A 178 5.63 3.55 -2.89
CA HIS A 178 4.51 4.48 -2.82
C HIS A 178 4.00 4.92 -4.21
N ASN A 179 4.91 5.22 -5.13
CA ASN A 179 4.56 5.55 -6.51
C ASN A 179 3.81 4.38 -7.19
N ILE A 180 4.27 3.15 -6.95
CA ILE A 180 3.60 1.94 -7.46
C ILE A 180 2.24 1.75 -6.80
N ALA A 181 2.13 1.92 -5.48
CA ALA A 181 0.86 1.82 -4.77
C ALA A 181 -0.17 2.83 -5.31
N TRP A 182 0.26 4.05 -5.60
CA TRP A 182 -0.57 5.09 -6.20
C TRP A 182 -1.05 4.69 -7.60
N LYS A 183 -0.13 4.26 -8.49
CA LYS A 183 -0.47 3.78 -9.83
C LYS A 183 -1.38 2.56 -9.78
N LEU A 184 -1.11 1.61 -8.88
CA LEU A 184 -1.89 0.39 -8.72
C LEU A 184 -3.32 0.70 -8.25
N ARG A 185 -3.50 1.56 -7.25
CA ARG A 185 -4.82 2.02 -6.82
C ARG A 185 -5.60 2.65 -7.97
N ASN A 186 -4.96 3.53 -8.74
CA ASN A 186 -5.56 4.13 -9.92
C ASN A 186 -5.92 3.07 -10.98
N ARG A 187 -5.03 2.12 -11.23
CA ARG A 187 -5.26 1.03 -12.18
C ARG A 187 -6.45 0.15 -11.78
N LEU A 188 -6.57 -0.17 -10.52
CA LEU A 188 -7.72 -0.93 -10.00
C LEU A 188 -9.03 -0.18 -10.24
N ALA A 189 -9.06 1.13 -10.00
CA ALA A 189 -10.25 1.95 -10.24
C ALA A 189 -10.62 2.03 -11.74
N THR A 190 -9.63 2.17 -12.63
CA THR A 190 -9.85 2.34 -14.08
C THR A 190 -10.07 1.03 -14.84
N ALA A 191 -9.68 -0.11 -14.27
CA ALA A 191 -9.87 -1.44 -14.89
C ALA A 191 -11.31 -1.96 -14.78
N GLY A 192 -12.27 -1.13 -14.41
CA GLY A 192 -13.67 -1.52 -14.30
C GLY A 192 -13.98 -2.38 -13.08
N PHE A 193 -13.09 -2.38 -12.11
CA PHE A 193 -13.32 -3.06 -10.84
C PHE A 193 -14.35 -2.26 -10.03
N SER A 194 -15.61 -2.74 -10.03
CA SER A 194 -16.69 -2.07 -9.31
C SER A 194 -16.42 -2.11 -7.80
N GLY A 195 -16.36 -0.95 -7.19
CA GLY A 195 -16.21 -0.81 -5.74
C GLY A 195 -14.87 -0.25 -5.28
N VAL A 196 -13.86 -0.11 -6.15
CA VAL A 196 -12.62 0.62 -5.83
C VAL A 196 -12.63 1.94 -6.58
N THR A 197 -13.06 3.00 -5.93
CA THR A 197 -12.83 4.34 -6.43
C THR A 197 -11.52 4.86 -5.85
N VAL A 198 -10.75 5.57 -6.67
CA VAL A 198 -9.59 6.30 -6.17
C VAL A 198 -10.10 7.32 -5.16
N ALA A 199 -9.44 7.43 -4.03
CA ALA A 199 -9.84 8.36 -2.98
C ALA A 199 -9.68 9.80 -3.47
N ASN A 200 -10.70 10.33 -4.07
CA ASN A 200 -10.76 11.73 -4.43
C ASN A 200 -11.56 12.58 -3.43
N ARG A 201 -12.05 11.95 -2.38
CA ARG A 201 -12.82 12.61 -1.35
C ARG A 201 -12.39 12.12 0.01
N VAL A 202 -11.22 12.57 0.45
CA VAL A 202 -10.86 12.46 1.84
C VAL A 202 -10.86 13.85 2.46
N PRO A 203 -12.02 14.36 2.88
CA PRO A 203 -12.07 15.61 3.61
C PRO A 203 -11.17 15.48 4.85
N GLY A 204 -10.16 16.34 4.96
CA GLY A 204 -9.29 16.36 6.13
C GLY A 204 -8.15 15.33 6.12
N GLY A 205 -7.80 14.72 4.98
CA GLY A 205 -6.54 14.01 4.82
C GLY A 205 -5.35 14.91 5.19
N VAL A 206 -4.19 14.31 5.50
CA VAL A 206 -2.98 15.08 5.73
C VAL A 206 -2.66 15.84 4.46
N ARG A 207 -2.88 17.14 4.49
CA ARG A 207 -2.57 18.00 3.38
C ARG A 207 -1.06 18.19 3.30
N SER A 208 -0.54 18.09 2.10
CA SER A 208 0.72 18.71 1.79
C SER A 208 0.53 20.24 1.92
N ALA A 209 1.04 20.80 2.99
CA ALA A 209 1.26 22.26 3.02
C ALA A 209 2.34 22.67 2.02
N GLN A 210 2.98 21.72 1.37
CA GLN A 210 4.09 21.91 0.45
C GLN A 210 3.78 21.29 -0.91
N VAL A 211 2.93 21.96 -1.65
CA VAL A 211 2.58 21.63 -3.05
C VAL A 211 3.83 21.48 -3.95
N GLY A 212 5.00 21.94 -3.50
CA GLY A 212 6.25 21.87 -4.25
C GLY A 212 7.16 20.69 -3.96
N SER A 213 6.85 19.83 -2.98
CA SER A 213 7.74 18.73 -2.57
C SER A 213 7.24 17.33 -2.93
N SER A 214 6.03 17.19 -3.45
CA SER A 214 5.46 15.92 -3.89
C SER A 214 5.26 15.94 -5.40
N ASN A 215 5.56 14.82 -6.06
CA ASN A 215 5.24 14.59 -7.47
C ASN A 215 3.81 14.08 -7.68
N GLN A 216 3.04 13.93 -6.61
CA GLN A 216 1.69 13.38 -6.65
C GLN A 216 0.66 14.50 -6.75
N PRO A 217 -0.39 14.32 -7.57
CA PRO A 217 -1.47 15.28 -7.66
C PRO A 217 -2.15 15.42 -6.30
N VAL A 218 -2.24 16.64 -5.82
CA VAL A 218 -2.90 16.96 -4.54
C VAL A 218 -4.40 17.04 -4.75
N ALA A 219 -5.17 16.28 -3.98
CA ALA A 219 -6.61 16.40 -3.98
C ALA A 219 -7.05 17.66 -3.21
N PRO A 220 -8.10 18.38 -3.66
CA PRO A 220 -8.57 19.58 -2.98
C PRO A 220 -8.95 19.37 -1.51
N SER A 221 -9.38 18.17 -1.16
CA SER A 221 -9.83 17.80 0.18
C SER A 221 -8.77 17.09 1.03
N GLY A 222 -7.51 17.08 0.59
CA GLY A 222 -6.43 16.30 1.18
C GLY A 222 -6.28 14.94 0.53
N ASP A 223 -5.10 14.38 0.58
CA ASP A 223 -4.76 13.11 -0.02
C ASP A 223 -3.76 12.33 0.84
N ASP A 224 -3.48 11.12 0.44
CA ASP A 224 -2.49 10.23 1.02
C ASP A 224 -1.24 10.08 0.13
N GLY A 225 -0.95 11.09 -0.68
CA GLY A 225 0.29 11.21 -1.42
C GLY A 225 1.50 11.29 -0.50
N ILE A 226 2.66 10.88 -1.01
CA ILE A 226 3.92 11.03 -0.28
C ILE A 226 4.36 12.48 -0.22
N MET A 227 4.66 12.96 0.96
CA MET A 227 5.20 14.30 1.19
C MET A 227 6.66 14.18 1.60
N TYR A 228 7.54 14.80 0.85
CA TYR A 228 8.98 14.75 1.13
C TYR A 228 9.42 15.85 2.09
N GLY A 229 10.15 15.45 3.12
CA GLY A 229 10.70 16.36 4.12
C GLY A 229 11.01 15.66 5.45
N SER A 230 11.42 16.46 6.44
CA SER A 230 11.89 15.98 7.74
C SER A 230 11.07 16.48 8.93
N THR A 231 9.93 17.12 8.68
CA THR A 231 9.08 17.69 9.73
C THR A 231 7.62 17.28 9.56
N GLY A 232 6.90 17.14 10.66
CA GLY A 232 5.47 16.79 10.62
C GLY A 232 5.22 15.42 9.99
N PHE A 233 4.18 15.29 9.19
CA PHE A 233 3.79 14.04 8.52
C PHE A 233 4.41 13.95 7.14
N GLN A 234 5.69 13.62 7.08
CA GLN A 234 6.51 13.60 5.86
C GLN A 234 7.34 12.31 5.76
N HIS A 235 7.99 12.12 4.61
CA HIS A 235 8.86 11.00 4.30
C HIS A 235 10.22 11.51 3.82
N ALA A 236 11.29 10.79 4.14
CA ALA A 236 12.61 11.08 3.60
C ALA A 236 12.64 10.91 2.08
N ASP A 237 13.52 11.67 1.43
CA ASP A 237 13.87 11.50 0.03
C ASP A 237 14.65 10.20 -0.16
N CYS A 238 14.31 9.40 -1.15
CA CYS A 238 15.02 8.14 -1.45
C CYS A 238 16.20 8.33 -2.42
N GLY A 239 16.27 9.47 -3.11
CA GLY A 239 17.39 9.83 -3.98
C GLY A 239 17.45 9.10 -5.32
N ASN A 240 16.37 8.46 -5.77
CA ASN A 240 16.32 7.66 -7.01
C ASN A 240 15.45 8.30 -8.11
N GLY A 241 15.24 9.60 -8.07
CA GLY A 241 14.44 10.31 -9.07
C GLY A 241 12.93 10.09 -8.93
N GLU A 242 12.48 9.56 -7.81
CA GLU A 242 11.09 9.25 -7.51
C GLU A 242 10.15 10.45 -7.62
N LYS A 243 10.67 11.65 -7.40
CA LYS A 243 9.92 12.91 -7.53
C LYS A 243 9.62 13.28 -8.98
N ASN A 244 10.34 12.70 -9.94
CA ASN A 244 10.16 12.97 -11.37
C ASN A 244 9.20 11.97 -12.04
N VAL A 245 8.71 10.99 -11.30
CA VAL A 245 7.78 9.99 -11.81
C VAL A 245 6.43 10.65 -12.09
N VAL A 246 5.94 10.47 -13.32
CA VAL A 246 4.60 10.95 -13.69
C VAL A 246 3.56 10.00 -13.09
N LEU A 247 2.70 10.54 -12.27
CA LEU A 247 1.64 9.80 -11.60
C LEU A 247 0.26 10.22 -12.12
N PRO A 248 -0.70 9.28 -12.18
CA PRO A 248 -2.05 9.62 -12.59
C PRO A 248 -2.69 10.59 -11.59
N ALA A 249 -3.53 11.48 -12.12
CA ALA A 249 -4.34 12.33 -11.28
C ALA A 249 -5.27 11.50 -10.37
N VAL A 250 -5.64 12.06 -9.24
CA VAL A 250 -6.70 11.50 -8.41
C VAL A 250 -8.00 11.59 -9.20
N ASN A 251 -8.65 10.47 -9.44
CA ASN A 251 -9.93 10.46 -10.16
C ASN A 251 -11.04 11.01 -9.25
N ASN A 252 -11.83 11.91 -9.80
CA ASN A 252 -12.99 12.52 -9.12
C ASN A 252 -14.27 11.69 -9.29
#